data_04587edc3ddd697503ab3450e95d0600
#
_entry.id   04587edc3ddd697503ab3450e95d0600
#
_cell.length_a   1.000
_cell.length_b   1.000
_cell.length_c   1.000
_cell.angle_alpha   90.00
_cell.angle_beta   90.00
_cell.angle_gamma   90.00
#
_symmetry.space_group_name_H-M   'P 1'
#
loop_
_entity.id
_entity.type
_entity.pdbx_description
1 polymer ?
#
loop_
_entity_poly.entity_id
_entity_poly.type
_entity_poly.pdbx_seq_one_letter_code
_entity_poly.pdbx_strand_id
1 'polypeptide(L)'
;MFCKYSSEVMIILEITRYSVKNQCLAPWVKFFWHLNAENADYHYKLLPTDCIDVILNLKSNMIYETEYGKITAPSFHINGLRSKANFIHQINEVCIFGISFYPYGLYPFIHKPMIQDSIMSLQELSPGMSRKLKIIVTEDRAENIITAIEQCLVEELFVSQRFLDKAELIHDFLTVSTDISVGDFCRKWSLNMKS
;
A
#
# COMPACT_ATOMS: atom_id res chain seq x y z
N MET A 1 10.83 -2.07 -6.47
CA MET A 1 12.30 -2.04 -6.65
C MET A 1 12.74 -0.59 -6.49
N PHE A 2 13.48 -0.29 -5.41
CA PHE A 2 13.96 1.06 -5.14
C PHE A 2 15.42 1.15 -5.58
N CYS A 3 15.76 2.14 -6.39
CA CYS A 3 17.11 2.34 -6.89
C CYS A 3 17.68 3.64 -6.31
N LYS A 4 18.87 3.59 -5.72
CA LYS A 4 19.57 4.76 -5.16
C LYS A 4 20.41 5.46 -6.24
N TYR A 5 20.37 6.78 -6.26
CA TYR A 5 21.33 7.61 -6.95
C TYR A 5 22.25 8.30 -5.94
N SER A 6 23.42 7.78 -5.73
CA SER A 6 24.57 8.48 -5.17
C SER A 6 25.86 7.91 -5.75
N SER A 7 26.85 8.71 -5.94
CA SER A 7 28.02 8.48 -6.77
C SER A 7 29.01 7.43 -6.28
N GLU A 8 28.83 6.76 -5.14
CA GLU A 8 29.87 5.85 -4.62
C GLU A 8 29.42 4.55 -3.94
N VAL A 9 28.16 4.36 -3.54
CA VAL A 9 27.70 3.06 -2.98
C VAL A 9 26.24 2.81 -3.37
N MET A 10 26.00 1.77 -4.15
CA MET A 10 24.65 1.26 -4.40
C MET A 10 24.20 0.47 -3.18
N ILE A 11 23.54 1.10 -2.22
CA ILE A 11 22.89 0.40 -1.12
C ILE A 11 21.56 -0.15 -1.67
N ILE A 12 21.50 -1.47 -1.82
CA ILE A 12 20.24 -2.16 -2.11
C ILE A 12 19.44 -2.18 -0.82
N LEU A 13 18.35 -1.42 -0.78
CA LEU A 13 17.38 -1.51 0.30
C LEU A 13 16.66 -2.86 0.19
N GLU A 14 16.89 -3.72 1.15
CA GLU A 14 16.22 -5.01 1.21
C GLU A 14 14.83 -4.82 1.83
N ILE A 15 13.81 -4.95 0.97
CA ILE A 15 12.42 -4.97 1.40
C ILE A 15 12.00 -6.42 1.59
N THR A 16 11.71 -6.78 2.82
CA THR A 16 11.08 -8.07 3.13
C THR A 16 9.60 -8.00 2.80
N ARG A 17 9.11 -8.91 1.96
CA ARG A 17 7.69 -9.00 1.60
C ARG A 17 7.05 -10.19 2.28
N TYR A 18 5.78 -10.02 2.67
CA TYR A 18 4.94 -11.03 3.30
C TYR A 18 3.66 -11.19 2.49
N SER A 19 3.32 -12.42 2.17
CA SER A 19 2.06 -12.74 1.51
C SER A 19 0.87 -12.60 2.48
N VAL A 20 -0.27 -12.26 1.94
CA VAL A 20 -1.55 -12.25 2.67
C VAL A 20 -1.92 -13.70 3.03
N LYS A 21 -2.14 -13.97 4.31
CA LYS A 21 -2.53 -15.30 4.81
C LYS A 21 -4.04 -15.45 4.93
N ASN A 22 -4.72 -14.38 5.31
CA ASN A 22 -6.17 -14.39 5.49
C ASN A 22 -6.89 -14.20 4.15
N GLN A 23 -7.70 -15.21 3.78
CA GLN A 23 -8.42 -15.23 2.50
C GLN A 23 -9.42 -14.08 2.34
N CYS A 24 -9.99 -13.56 3.45
CA CYS A 24 -10.88 -12.41 3.39
C CYS A 24 -10.19 -11.13 2.93
N LEU A 25 -8.87 -11.02 3.12
CA LEU A 25 -8.08 -9.86 2.71
C LEU A 25 -7.48 -10.01 1.31
N ALA A 26 -7.36 -11.22 0.80
CA ALA A 26 -6.72 -11.48 -0.49
C ALA A 26 -7.31 -10.68 -1.68
N PRO A 27 -8.63 -10.38 -1.75
CA PRO A 27 -9.18 -9.52 -2.78
C PRO A 27 -8.79 -8.03 -2.66
N TRP A 28 -8.31 -7.60 -1.50
CA TRP A 28 -8.07 -6.19 -1.17
C TRP A 28 -6.61 -5.84 -1.05
N VAL A 29 -5.84 -6.71 -0.35
CA VAL A 29 -4.43 -6.51 -0.02
C VAL A 29 -3.58 -7.37 -0.94
N LYS A 30 -2.59 -6.74 -1.59
CA LYS A 30 -1.69 -7.42 -2.52
C LYS A 30 -0.54 -8.11 -1.78
N PHE A 31 0.07 -7.41 -0.84
CA PHE A 31 1.11 -7.92 0.07
C PHE A 31 1.37 -6.94 1.21
N PHE A 32 2.04 -7.41 2.26
CA PHE A 32 2.66 -6.59 3.29
C PHE A 32 4.16 -6.51 3.05
N TRP A 33 4.81 -5.48 3.59
CA TRP A 33 6.25 -5.36 3.49
C TRP A 33 6.85 -4.62 4.68
N HIS A 34 8.12 -4.86 4.92
CA HIS A 34 8.91 -4.23 5.97
C HIS A 34 10.26 -3.79 5.41
N LEU A 35 10.69 -2.63 5.81
CA LEU A 35 12.00 -2.07 5.53
C LEU A 35 12.62 -1.59 6.83
N ASN A 36 13.82 -2.06 7.13
CA ASN A 36 14.62 -1.59 8.26
C ASN A 36 16.03 -1.28 7.79
N ALA A 37 16.56 -0.14 8.22
CA ALA A 37 17.93 0.25 7.92
C ALA A 37 18.47 1.26 8.92
N GLU A 38 19.77 1.14 9.24
CA GLU A 38 20.48 2.02 10.16
C GLU A 38 21.45 2.91 9.39
N ASN A 39 21.75 4.08 9.95
CA ASN A 39 22.76 5.02 9.44
C ASN A 39 22.58 5.38 7.97
N ALA A 40 21.36 5.68 7.60
CA ALA A 40 20.97 5.89 6.23
C ALA A 40 20.94 7.38 5.86
N ASP A 41 21.45 7.70 4.70
CA ASP A 41 21.09 8.88 3.93
C ASP A 41 20.49 8.38 2.62
N TYR A 42 19.15 8.23 2.63
CA TYR A 42 18.46 7.62 1.52
C TYR A 42 17.76 8.66 0.67
N HIS A 43 18.15 8.68 -0.59
CA HIS A 43 17.46 9.41 -1.62
C HIS A 43 17.12 8.43 -2.74
N TYR A 44 15.85 8.04 -2.85
CA TYR A 44 15.43 7.06 -3.85
C TYR A 44 14.22 7.50 -4.64
N LYS A 45 14.21 7.01 -5.87
CA LYS A 45 13.16 7.26 -6.82
C LYS A 45 12.05 6.22 -6.66
N LEU A 46 10.84 6.69 -6.35
CA LEU A 46 9.63 5.90 -6.41
C LEU A 46 9.08 5.94 -7.84
N LEU A 47 8.95 4.78 -8.45
CA LEU A 47 8.34 4.65 -9.77
C LEU A 47 6.82 4.67 -9.68
N PRO A 48 6.12 4.96 -10.79
CA PRO A 48 4.68 4.73 -10.90
C PRO A 48 4.30 3.32 -10.46
N THR A 49 3.14 3.17 -9.84
CA THR A 49 2.66 1.90 -9.30
C THR A 49 1.16 1.78 -9.42
N ASP A 50 0.70 0.56 -9.53
CA ASP A 50 -0.70 0.16 -9.50
C ASP A 50 -1.20 -0.17 -8.07
N CYS A 51 -0.44 0.18 -7.05
CA CYS A 51 -0.79 -0.06 -5.65
C CYS A 51 -1.06 1.25 -4.92
N ILE A 52 -1.97 1.19 -3.96
CA ILE A 52 -2.10 2.19 -2.90
C ILE A 52 -1.38 1.65 -1.68
N ASP A 53 -0.42 2.39 -1.14
CA ASP A 53 0.34 1.96 0.02
C ASP A 53 -0.11 2.70 1.28
N VAL A 54 -0.47 1.96 2.32
CA VAL A 54 -0.55 2.50 3.69
C VAL A 54 0.82 2.30 4.33
N ILE A 55 1.44 3.39 4.74
CA ILE A 55 2.81 3.43 5.24
C ILE A 55 2.81 3.78 6.72
N LEU A 56 3.43 2.93 7.52
CA LEU A 56 3.65 3.09 8.96
C LEU A 56 5.14 3.36 9.17
N ASN A 57 5.52 4.63 9.12
CA ASN A 57 6.90 5.08 9.34
C ASN A 57 7.16 5.30 10.82
N LEU A 58 8.06 4.52 11.42
CA LEU A 58 8.29 4.47 12.86
C LEU A 58 9.52 5.26 13.34
N LYS A 59 10.37 5.70 12.42
CA LYS A 59 11.64 6.35 12.75
C LYS A 59 11.73 7.75 12.13
N SER A 60 12.78 8.01 11.38
CA SER A 60 13.06 9.33 10.82
C SER A 60 11.96 9.85 9.89
N ASN A 61 11.88 11.17 9.79
CA ASN A 61 10.91 11.82 8.91
C ASN A 61 11.12 11.40 7.45
N MET A 62 10.02 11.13 6.76
CA MET A 62 9.99 10.84 5.34
C MET A 62 9.59 12.09 4.57
N ILE A 63 10.44 12.54 3.67
CA ILE A 63 10.20 13.70 2.82
C ILE A 63 10.00 13.21 1.38
N TYR A 64 8.86 13.55 0.80
CA TYR A 64 8.60 13.33 -0.62
C TYR A 64 8.95 14.58 -1.40
N GLU A 65 9.71 14.40 -2.48
CA GLU A 65 9.94 15.42 -3.48
C GLU A 65 9.05 15.13 -4.69
N THR A 66 8.05 15.96 -4.89
CA THR A 66 7.06 15.87 -5.96
C THR A 66 7.28 17.03 -6.94
N GLU A 67 6.58 17.03 -8.05
CA GLU A 67 6.55 18.17 -8.99
C GLU A 67 6.03 19.47 -8.35
N TYR A 68 5.28 19.36 -7.24
CA TYR A 68 4.72 20.50 -6.51
C TYR A 68 5.60 20.95 -5.34
N GLY A 69 6.75 20.32 -5.13
CA GLY A 69 7.68 20.64 -4.05
C GLY A 69 7.88 19.51 -3.04
N LYS A 70 8.49 19.87 -1.91
CA LYS A 70 8.80 18.92 -0.84
C LYS A 70 7.64 18.83 0.16
N ILE A 71 7.26 17.61 0.51
CA ILE A 71 6.19 17.31 1.47
C ILE A 71 6.78 16.42 2.55
N THR A 72 6.74 16.86 3.81
CA THR A 72 7.02 15.99 4.95
C THR A 72 5.77 15.16 5.23
N ALA A 73 5.87 13.86 5.02
CA ALA A 73 4.74 12.96 5.24
C ALA A 73 4.44 12.77 6.73
N PRO A 74 3.16 12.63 7.11
CA PRO A 74 2.80 12.12 8.42
C PRO A 74 3.43 10.75 8.67
N SER A 75 3.75 10.41 9.94
CA SER A 75 4.33 9.09 10.26
C SER A 75 3.47 7.94 9.74
N PHE A 76 2.14 8.06 9.87
CA PHE A 76 1.20 7.11 9.29
C PHE A 76 0.42 7.80 8.18
N HIS A 77 0.66 7.37 6.95
CA HIS A 77 0.09 8.02 5.78
C HIS A 77 -0.27 7.02 4.69
N ILE A 78 -1.08 7.48 3.78
CA ILE A 78 -1.46 6.77 2.56
C ILE A 78 -0.72 7.45 1.41
N ASN A 79 -0.01 6.64 0.65
CA ASN A 79 0.57 7.03 -0.62
C ASN A 79 -0.31 6.46 -1.74
N GLY A 80 -1.02 7.32 -2.44
CA GLY A 80 -1.97 6.95 -3.48
C GLY A 80 -1.31 6.31 -4.70
N LEU A 81 -2.12 5.94 -5.66
CA LEU A 81 -1.64 5.50 -6.98
C LEU A 81 -0.73 6.59 -7.57
N ARG A 82 0.44 6.19 -8.02
CA ARG A 82 1.39 7.13 -8.62
C ARG A 82 1.37 7.03 -10.13
N SER A 83 0.96 8.11 -10.78
CA SER A 83 1.06 8.24 -12.24
C SER A 83 2.44 8.75 -12.67
N LYS A 84 3.18 9.39 -11.77
CA LYS A 84 4.51 9.96 -11.98
C LYS A 84 5.51 9.43 -10.95
N ALA A 85 6.79 9.55 -11.28
CA ALA A 85 7.86 9.24 -10.33
C ALA A 85 8.01 10.36 -9.31
N ASN A 86 8.18 10.00 -8.04
CA ASN A 86 8.53 10.88 -6.94
C ASN A 86 9.89 10.47 -6.36
N PHE A 87 10.53 11.34 -5.60
CA PHE A 87 11.68 10.98 -4.79
C PHE A 87 11.31 10.97 -3.32
N ILE A 88 11.92 10.05 -2.57
CA ILE A 88 11.85 10.04 -1.10
C ILE A 88 13.24 10.32 -0.56
N HIS A 89 13.28 11.17 0.45
CA HIS A 89 14.47 11.42 1.25
C HIS A 89 14.22 11.08 2.72
N GLN A 90 15.09 10.22 3.27
CA GLN A 90 15.11 9.87 4.69
C GLN A 90 16.55 9.81 5.18
N ILE A 91 16.80 10.38 6.36
CA ILE A 91 18.13 10.44 7.00
C ILE A 91 18.06 9.69 8.34
N ASN A 92 19.15 9.02 8.72
CA ASN A 92 19.33 8.23 9.93
C ASN A 92 18.63 6.86 9.89
N GLU A 93 17.89 6.51 10.93
CA GLU A 93 17.21 5.22 11.03
C GLU A 93 15.92 5.20 10.21
N VAL A 94 15.74 4.13 9.49
CA VAL A 94 14.51 3.85 8.72
C VAL A 94 13.90 2.56 9.25
N CYS A 95 12.65 2.63 9.67
CA CYS A 95 11.84 1.46 10.01
C CYS A 95 10.41 1.71 9.52
N ILE A 96 10.00 0.97 8.52
CA ILE A 96 8.73 1.17 7.83
C ILE A 96 8.03 -0.16 7.69
N PHE A 97 6.75 -0.20 8.05
CA PHE A 97 5.83 -1.25 7.64
C PHE A 97 4.89 -0.70 6.59
N GLY A 98 4.66 -1.47 5.56
CA GLY A 98 3.77 -1.10 4.48
C GLY A 98 2.71 -2.15 4.20
N ILE A 99 1.54 -1.67 3.81
CA ILE A 99 0.42 -2.47 3.35
C ILE A 99 0.12 -2.01 1.92
N SER A 100 0.40 -2.86 0.95
CA SER A 100 0.12 -2.57 -0.46
C SER A 100 -1.25 -3.13 -0.84
N PHE A 101 -2.17 -2.24 -1.14
CA PHE A 101 -3.51 -2.56 -1.59
C PHE A 101 -3.59 -2.58 -3.12
N TYR A 102 -4.52 -3.37 -3.65
CA TYR A 102 -4.97 -3.18 -5.04
C TYR A 102 -5.55 -1.78 -5.22
N PRO A 103 -5.67 -1.24 -6.46
CA PRO A 103 -6.15 0.13 -6.70
C PRO A 103 -7.50 0.45 -6.04
N TYR A 104 -8.37 -0.54 -5.92
CA TYR A 104 -9.69 -0.49 -5.28
C TYR A 104 -9.68 -1.00 -3.83
N GLY A 105 -8.58 -1.64 -3.40
CA GLY A 105 -8.51 -2.46 -2.19
C GLY A 105 -8.62 -1.69 -0.88
N LEU A 106 -8.33 -0.40 -0.91
CA LEU A 106 -8.42 0.44 0.28
C LEU A 106 -9.87 0.89 0.59
N TYR A 107 -10.76 0.84 -0.39
CA TYR A 107 -12.12 1.37 -0.28
C TYR A 107 -12.95 0.78 0.89
N PRO A 108 -12.93 -0.53 1.18
CA PRO A 108 -13.69 -1.08 2.30
C PRO A 108 -13.28 -0.55 3.68
N PHE A 109 -12.04 -0.08 3.80
CA PHE A 109 -11.46 0.40 5.06
C PHE A 109 -11.64 1.90 5.27
N ILE A 110 -11.68 2.70 4.20
CA ILE A 110 -11.62 4.16 4.30
C ILE A 110 -12.81 4.84 3.60
N HIS A 111 -13.59 4.12 2.81
CA HIS A 111 -14.76 4.63 2.07
C HIS A 111 -14.47 5.87 1.22
N LYS A 112 -13.22 6.02 0.75
CA LYS A 112 -12.86 7.08 -0.18
C LYS A 112 -12.71 6.53 -1.60
N PRO A 113 -13.06 7.32 -2.62
CA PRO A 113 -12.74 6.99 -3.98
C PRO A 113 -11.21 6.90 -4.16
N MET A 114 -10.79 6.40 -5.30
CA MET A 114 -9.39 6.22 -5.66
C MET A 114 -8.52 7.44 -5.28
N ILE A 115 -7.47 7.19 -4.51
CA ILE A 115 -6.47 8.19 -4.13
C ILE A 115 -5.35 8.13 -5.16
N GLN A 116 -5.13 9.22 -5.88
CA GLN A 116 -4.10 9.31 -6.92
C GLN A 116 -3.19 10.51 -6.69
N ASP A 117 -1.89 10.32 -6.94
CA ASP A 117 -0.83 11.33 -6.87
C ASP A 117 -0.87 12.20 -5.60
N SER A 118 -1.24 11.60 -4.47
CA SER A 118 -1.40 12.31 -3.21
C SER A 118 -0.89 11.52 -2.02
N ILE A 119 -0.42 12.24 -1.00
CA ILE A 119 0.02 11.73 0.28
C ILE A 119 -0.95 12.25 1.33
N MET A 120 -1.63 11.36 2.04
CA MET A 120 -2.71 11.72 2.95
C MET A 120 -2.46 11.13 4.34
N SER A 121 -2.79 11.87 5.39
CA SER A 121 -2.71 11.40 6.77
C SER A 121 -3.70 10.25 7.00
N LEU A 122 -3.21 9.11 7.47
CA LEU A 122 -4.09 8.00 7.90
C LEU A 122 -4.93 8.42 9.12
N GLN A 123 -4.38 9.25 10.00
CA GLN A 123 -5.09 9.77 11.18
C GLN A 123 -6.31 10.62 10.80
N GLU A 124 -6.22 11.38 9.71
CA GLU A 124 -7.34 12.20 9.22
C GLU A 124 -8.41 11.38 8.50
N LEU A 125 -7.98 10.35 7.77
CA LEU A 125 -8.89 9.53 6.97
C LEU A 125 -9.56 8.41 7.77
N SER A 126 -8.85 7.79 8.69
CA SER A 126 -9.33 6.71 9.56
C SER A 126 -8.67 6.78 10.94
N PRO A 127 -9.16 7.65 11.85
CA PRO A 127 -8.58 7.80 13.18
C PRO A 127 -8.58 6.50 13.99
N GLY A 128 -9.61 5.67 13.84
CA GLY A 128 -9.76 4.37 14.51
C GLY A 128 -8.65 3.41 14.10
N MET A 129 -8.50 3.16 12.80
CA MET A 129 -7.47 2.29 12.24
C MET A 129 -6.06 2.82 12.57
N SER A 130 -5.83 4.13 12.43
CA SER A 130 -4.55 4.74 12.79
C SER A 130 -4.16 4.48 14.23
N ARG A 131 -5.12 4.56 15.17
CA ARG A 131 -4.88 4.29 16.59
C ARG A 131 -4.53 2.84 16.85
N LYS A 132 -5.27 1.89 16.27
CA LYS A 132 -5.00 0.45 16.40
C LYS A 132 -3.61 0.10 15.86
N LEU A 133 -3.28 0.58 14.68
CA LEU A 133 -1.98 0.34 14.05
C LEU A 133 -0.82 0.93 14.87
N LYS A 134 -1.00 2.09 15.52
CA LYS A 134 0.02 2.66 16.42
C LYS A 134 0.34 1.76 17.61
N ILE A 135 -0.63 1.04 18.13
CA ILE A 135 -0.42 0.08 19.23
C ILE A 135 0.31 -1.16 18.71
N ILE A 136 -0.10 -1.68 17.56
CA ILE A 136 0.44 -2.90 16.96
C ILE A 136 1.95 -2.76 16.66
N VAL A 137 2.39 -1.63 16.14
CA VAL A 137 3.80 -1.42 15.76
C VAL A 137 4.75 -1.24 16.94
N THR A 138 4.29 -1.38 18.17
CA THR A 138 5.16 -1.41 19.37
C THR A 138 5.71 -2.80 19.68
N GLU A 139 5.26 -3.84 18.97
CA GLU A 139 5.79 -5.21 19.08
C GLU A 139 7.25 -5.31 18.60
N ASP A 140 7.98 -6.31 19.13
CA ASP A 140 9.42 -6.40 18.90
C ASP A 140 9.81 -7.08 17.57
N ARG A 141 8.94 -7.92 17.01
CA ARG A 141 9.25 -8.75 15.83
C ARG A 141 8.40 -8.37 14.64
N ALA A 142 9.05 -8.18 13.48
CA ALA A 142 8.37 -7.80 12.25
C ALA A 142 7.26 -8.77 11.83
N GLU A 143 7.46 -10.08 11.99
CA GLU A 143 6.45 -11.09 11.66
C GLU A 143 5.21 -10.97 12.56
N ASN A 144 5.41 -10.66 13.85
CA ASN A 144 4.31 -10.45 14.79
C ASN A 144 3.53 -9.19 14.43
N ILE A 145 4.24 -8.10 14.11
CA ILE A 145 3.64 -6.85 13.64
C ILE A 145 2.81 -7.09 12.39
N ILE A 146 3.35 -7.77 11.38
CA ILE A 146 2.61 -8.09 10.14
C ILE A 146 1.36 -8.93 10.44
N THR A 147 1.48 -9.94 11.29
CA THR A 147 0.33 -10.78 11.68
C THR A 147 -0.74 -9.97 12.40
N ALA A 148 -0.35 -9.07 13.30
CA ALA A 148 -1.27 -8.21 14.04
C ALA A 148 -1.90 -7.14 13.12
N ILE A 149 -1.17 -6.60 12.15
CA ILE A 149 -1.71 -5.70 11.10
C ILE A 149 -2.78 -6.45 10.29
N GLU A 150 -2.48 -7.67 9.86
CA GLU A 150 -3.43 -8.49 9.10
C GLU A 150 -4.72 -8.73 9.90
N GLN A 151 -4.61 -9.10 11.17
CA GLN A 151 -5.76 -9.28 12.06
C GLN A 151 -6.56 -7.97 12.24
N CYS A 152 -5.87 -6.85 12.44
CA CYS A 152 -6.51 -5.54 12.55
C CYS A 152 -7.32 -5.19 11.29
N LEU A 153 -6.78 -5.48 10.10
CA LEU A 153 -7.50 -5.25 8.85
C LEU A 153 -8.74 -6.15 8.72
N VAL A 154 -8.68 -7.40 9.17
CA VAL A 154 -9.85 -8.28 9.18
C VAL A 154 -10.95 -7.72 10.06
N GLU A 155 -10.59 -7.18 11.23
CA GLU A 155 -11.55 -6.56 12.15
C GLU A 155 -12.15 -5.25 11.61
N GLU A 156 -11.38 -4.48 10.85
CA GLU A 156 -11.83 -3.24 10.21
C GLU A 156 -12.59 -3.47 8.91
N LEU A 157 -12.56 -4.69 8.37
CA LEU A 157 -13.16 -4.99 7.08
C LEU A 157 -14.69 -4.87 7.15
N PHE A 158 -15.21 -3.74 6.67
CA PHE A 158 -16.64 -3.54 6.50
C PHE A 158 -17.04 -3.95 5.08
N VAL A 159 -17.53 -5.18 4.94
CA VAL A 159 -17.88 -5.76 3.64
C VAL A 159 -19.36 -6.06 3.57
N SER A 160 -20.06 -5.43 2.62
CA SER A 160 -21.33 -5.96 2.14
C SER A 160 -21.07 -7.00 1.04
N GLN A 161 -21.95 -7.99 0.87
CA GLN A 161 -21.83 -8.99 -0.20
C GLN A 161 -21.61 -8.34 -1.57
N ARG A 162 -22.28 -7.22 -1.83
CA ARG A 162 -22.14 -6.45 -3.08
C ARG A 162 -20.72 -5.91 -3.33
N PHE A 163 -19.96 -5.62 -2.28
CA PHE A 163 -18.57 -5.19 -2.42
C PHE A 163 -17.65 -6.37 -2.70
N LEU A 164 -17.89 -7.52 -2.05
CA LEU A 164 -17.14 -8.75 -2.33
C LEU A 164 -17.26 -9.15 -3.79
N ASP A 165 -18.49 -9.21 -4.31
CA ASP A 165 -18.76 -9.57 -5.71
C ASP A 165 -18.02 -8.64 -6.68
N LYS A 166 -18.02 -7.32 -6.40
CA LYS A 166 -17.29 -6.34 -7.21
C LYS A 166 -15.78 -6.48 -7.09
N ALA A 167 -15.27 -6.75 -5.90
CA ALA A 167 -13.85 -6.93 -5.69
C ALA A 167 -13.33 -8.17 -6.41
N GLU A 168 -14.05 -9.29 -6.34
CA GLU A 168 -13.70 -10.50 -7.04
C GLU A 168 -13.72 -10.29 -8.57
N LEU A 169 -14.73 -9.60 -9.08
CA LEU A 169 -14.81 -9.23 -10.50
C LEU A 169 -13.61 -8.39 -10.95
N ILE A 170 -13.26 -7.35 -10.19
CA ILE A 170 -12.13 -6.47 -10.51
C ILE A 170 -10.81 -7.22 -10.36
N HIS A 171 -10.66 -8.03 -9.32
CA HIS A 171 -9.49 -8.86 -9.10
C HIS A 171 -9.30 -9.84 -10.26
N ASP A 172 -10.35 -10.54 -10.66
CA ASP A 172 -10.33 -11.46 -11.79
C ASP A 172 -9.95 -10.72 -13.10
N PHE A 173 -10.52 -9.54 -13.33
CA PHE A 173 -10.18 -8.71 -14.49
C PHE A 173 -8.69 -8.31 -14.53
N LEU A 174 -8.12 -7.95 -13.39
CA LEU A 174 -6.71 -7.54 -13.28
C LEU A 174 -5.72 -8.70 -13.34
N THR A 175 -6.16 -9.91 -12.98
CA THR A 175 -5.31 -11.12 -12.93
C THR A 175 -5.49 -12.03 -14.12
N VAL A 176 -6.57 -11.88 -14.86
CA VAL A 176 -6.80 -12.63 -16.10
C VAL A 176 -5.70 -12.31 -17.10
N SER A 177 -5.09 -13.34 -17.63
CA SER A 177 -4.09 -13.19 -18.68
C SER A 177 -4.70 -12.50 -19.92
N THR A 178 -3.85 -11.82 -20.69
CA THR A 178 -4.24 -11.10 -21.92
C THR A 178 -4.90 -11.98 -22.99
N ASP A 179 -5.05 -13.27 -22.74
CA ASP A 179 -5.59 -14.27 -23.66
C ASP A 179 -7.10 -14.42 -23.63
N ILE A 180 -7.76 -13.76 -22.68
CA ILE A 180 -9.23 -13.74 -22.61
C ILE A 180 -9.80 -12.50 -23.33
N SER A 181 -10.75 -12.68 -24.24
CA SER A 181 -11.42 -11.54 -24.86
C SER A 181 -12.35 -10.83 -23.85
N VAL A 182 -12.56 -9.52 -24.04
CA VAL A 182 -13.54 -8.75 -23.23
C VAL A 182 -14.92 -9.41 -23.25
N GLY A 183 -15.32 -9.97 -24.40
CA GLY A 183 -16.61 -10.67 -24.53
C GLY A 183 -16.70 -11.95 -23.69
N ASP A 184 -15.59 -12.72 -23.60
CA ASP A 184 -15.52 -13.93 -22.76
C ASP A 184 -15.55 -13.57 -21.28
N PHE A 185 -14.81 -12.53 -20.89
CA PHE A 185 -14.84 -12.01 -19.54
C PHE A 185 -16.25 -11.56 -19.14
N CYS A 186 -16.91 -10.76 -19.97
CA CYS A 186 -18.29 -10.32 -19.72
C CYS A 186 -19.26 -11.51 -19.60
N ARG A 187 -19.11 -12.56 -20.41
CA ARG A 187 -19.92 -13.78 -20.28
C ARG A 187 -19.68 -14.51 -18.98
N LYS A 188 -18.42 -14.67 -18.57
CA LYS A 188 -18.04 -15.31 -17.30
C LYS A 188 -18.71 -14.63 -16.10
N TRP A 189 -18.76 -13.31 -16.12
CA TRP A 189 -19.31 -12.51 -15.03
C TRP A 189 -20.74 -12.02 -15.25
N SER A 190 -21.44 -12.55 -16.27
CA SER A 190 -22.81 -12.16 -16.61
C SER A 190 -23.01 -10.65 -16.79
N LEU A 191 -21.98 -9.97 -17.31
CA LEU A 191 -21.98 -8.53 -17.54
C LEU A 191 -22.58 -8.20 -18.91
N ASN A 192 -23.34 -7.11 -18.98
CA ASN A 192 -23.80 -6.58 -20.25
C ASN A 192 -22.69 -5.70 -20.88
N MET A 193 -22.30 -5.97 -22.11
CA MET A 193 -21.26 -5.20 -22.82
C MET A 193 -21.62 -3.73 -23.06
N LYS A 194 -22.84 -3.31 -22.72
CA LYS A 194 -23.34 -1.92 -22.87
C LYS A 194 -23.41 -1.14 -21.57
N SER A 195 -22.97 -1.73 -20.44
CA SER A 195 -22.99 -1.08 -19.14
C SER A 195 -21.65 -0.45 -18.79
#